data_a7d113cf739a3d22396ca4f44644f734
#
_entry.id   a7d113cf739a3d22396ca4f44644f734
#
_cell.length_a   1.000
_cell.length_b   1.000
_cell.length_c   1.000
_cell.angle_alpha   90.00
_cell.angle_beta   90.00
_cell.angle_gamma   90.00
#
_symmetry.space_group_name_H-M   'P 1'
#
loop_
_entity.id
_entity.type
_entity.pdbx_description
1 polymer ?
#
loop_
_entity_poly.entity_id
_entity_poly.type
_entity_poly.pdbx_seq_one_letter_code
_entity_poly.pdbx_strand_id
1 'polypeptide(L)'
;MNKKNTTPQRGRPAKSGRDSSQTKQALVQSGVEYFTEFGFASSGIDQILKKVSVPKGSFYHYFASKEAFGIAVIEEYSHYFAKKLDLHLLNKTNKPLMRIVNFATDAKEGMARYNFKRGCLIGNLEQEVGLLPESHRLQLLDTFEVWQQKMTCCLQLAQQENTIPASLDCTALASFFWMGWEGSIAKSKLTKNLTPIDTFIDVFLQLIAK
;
A
#
# COMPACT_ATOMS: atom_id res chain seq x y z
N MET A 1 59.86 20.51 -10.59
CA MET A 1 58.90 19.45 -10.18
C MET A 1 57.51 20.02 -10.17
N ASN A 2 56.75 19.83 -11.25
CA ASN A 2 55.39 20.36 -11.38
C ASN A 2 54.37 19.29 -10.97
N LYS A 3 53.69 19.48 -9.82
CA LYS A 3 52.56 18.65 -9.42
C LYS A 3 51.31 19.09 -10.20
N LYS A 4 50.85 18.23 -11.11
CA LYS A 4 49.54 18.37 -11.76
C LYS A 4 48.45 18.04 -10.73
N ASN A 5 47.69 19.04 -10.31
CA ASN A 5 46.42 18.87 -9.60
C ASN A 5 45.37 18.34 -10.59
N THR A 6 45.01 17.08 -10.51
CA THR A 6 43.87 16.52 -11.23
C THR A 6 42.61 16.73 -10.40
N THR A 7 41.79 17.70 -10.77
CA THR A 7 40.44 17.89 -10.26
C THR A 7 39.56 16.69 -10.63
N PRO A 8 38.76 16.12 -9.72
CA PRO A 8 37.87 15.03 -10.07
C PRO A 8 36.80 15.50 -11.08
N GLN A 9 36.72 14.80 -12.20
CA GLN A 9 35.77 15.07 -13.26
C GLN A 9 34.36 14.79 -12.72
N ARG A 10 33.54 15.83 -12.54
CA ARG A 10 32.11 15.69 -12.19
C ARG A 10 31.42 14.88 -13.28
N GLY A 11 30.74 13.79 -12.89
CA GLY A 11 29.92 12.98 -13.79
C GLY A 11 28.91 13.86 -14.54
N ARG A 12 28.54 13.43 -15.77
CA ARG A 12 27.56 14.13 -16.64
C ARG A 12 26.27 14.42 -15.87
N PRO A 13 25.74 15.67 -15.88
CA PRO A 13 24.50 16.00 -15.22
C PRO A 13 23.36 15.09 -15.67
N ALA A 14 22.49 14.66 -14.74
CA ALA A 14 21.33 13.85 -15.07
C ALA A 14 20.43 14.58 -16.07
N LYS A 15 20.02 13.91 -17.15
CA LYS A 15 19.16 14.46 -18.23
C LYS A 15 17.82 15.02 -17.74
N SER A 16 17.39 14.67 -16.53
CA SER A 16 16.09 15.04 -15.94
C SER A 16 16.13 16.29 -15.06
N GLY A 17 17.29 16.90 -14.81
CA GLY A 17 17.41 18.02 -13.85
C GLY A 17 17.09 17.66 -12.38
N ARG A 18 16.73 16.40 -12.08
CA ARG A 18 16.47 15.90 -10.73
C ARG A 18 17.77 15.45 -10.07
N ASP A 19 17.86 15.63 -8.75
CA ASP A 19 18.94 15.00 -8.00
C ASP A 19 18.72 13.47 -7.89
N SER A 20 19.75 12.76 -7.38
CA SER A 20 19.72 11.30 -7.26
C SER A 20 18.60 10.81 -6.33
N SER A 21 18.35 11.52 -5.23
CA SER A 21 17.30 11.19 -4.25
C SER A 21 15.91 11.35 -4.85
N GLN A 22 15.66 12.47 -5.51
CA GLN A 22 14.39 12.75 -6.21
C GLN A 22 14.11 11.71 -7.31
N THR A 23 15.14 11.27 -8.02
CA THR A 23 15.00 10.24 -9.05
C THR A 23 14.65 8.89 -8.45
N LYS A 24 15.32 8.50 -7.35
CA LYS A 24 14.98 7.26 -6.61
C LYS A 24 13.53 7.27 -6.12
N GLN A 25 13.09 8.37 -5.53
CA GLN A 25 11.72 8.53 -5.04
C GLN A 25 10.71 8.48 -6.20
N ALA A 26 10.97 9.14 -7.32
CA ALA A 26 10.10 9.09 -8.49
C ALA A 26 9.99 7.67 -9.07
N LEU A 27 11.06 6.88 -9.03
CA LEU A 27 11.03 5.46 -9.42
C LEU A 27 10.13 4.66 -8.48
N VAL A 28 10.27 4.81 -7.17
CA VAL A 28 9.44 4.12 -6.17
C VAL A 28 7.97 4.48 -6.35
N GLN A 29 7.63 5.76 -6.49
CA GLN A 29 6.25 6.21 -6.72
C GLN A 29 5.67 5.63 -8.02
N SER A 30 6.44 5.61 -9.10
CA SER A 30 6.04 4.96 -10.35
C SER A 30 5.83 3.46 -10.17
N GLY A 31 6.65 2.81 -9.33
CA GLY A 31 6.50 1.40 -8.94
C GLY A 31 5.21 1.15 -8.16
N VAL A 32 4.90 1.98 -7.16
CA VAL A 32 3.65 1.91 -6.40
C VAL A 32 2.44 1.95 -7.33
N GLU A 33 2.39 2.92 -8.24
CA GLU A 33 1.30 3.04 -9.18
C GLU A 33 1.20 1.81 -10.11
N TYR A 34 2.34 1.35 -10.61
CA TYR A 34 2.38 0.24 -11.57
C TYR A 34 2.00 -1.09 -10.92
N PHE A 35 2.55 -1.39 -9.73
CA PHE A 35 2.23 -2.64 -9.02
C PHE A 35 0.81 -2.67 -8.48
N THR A 36 0.26 -1.51 -8.10
CA THR A 36 -1.15 -1.41 -7.69
C THR A 36 -2.11 -1.72 -8.84
N GLU A 37 -1.72 -1.40 -10.08
CA GLU A 37 -2.55 -1.63 -11.27
C GLU A 37 -2.33 -3.03 -11.86
N PHE A 38 -1.06 -3.48 -11.99
CA PHE A 38 -0.67 -4.65 -12.77
C PHE A 38 -0.02 -5.79 -11.95
N GLY A 39 0.28 -5.58 -10.68
CA GLY A 39 1.03 -6.54 -9.83
C GLY A 39 2.54 -6.48 -10.06
N PHE A 40 3.28 -7.32 -9.33
CA PHE A 40 4.74 -7.41 -9.41
C PHE A 40 5.22 -8.38 -10.48
N ALA A 41 4.63 -9.58 -10.54
CA ALA A 41 5.10 -10.66 -11.39
C ALA A 41 5.05 -10.27 -12.89
N SER A 42 3.92 -9.69 -13.32
CA SER A 42 3.71 -9.23 -14.69
C SER A 42 4.45 -7.94 -15.05
N SER A 43 5.01 -7.23 -14.06
CA SER A 43 5.60 -5.90 -14.24
C SER A 43 7.04 -5.96 -14.75
N GLY A 44 7.27 -5.44 -15.95
CA GLY A 44 8.61 -5.17 -16.47
C GLY A 44 9.15 -3.83 -15.96
N ILE A 45 10.44 -3.79 -15.58
CA ILE A 45 11.13 -2.55 -15.16
C ILE A 45 11.06 -1.47 -16.24
N ASP A 46 11.13 -1.84 -17.51
CA ASP A 46 11.18 -0.91 -18.64
C ASP A 46 9.97 0.03 -18.71
N GLN A 47 8.79 -0.44 -18.34
CA GLN A 47 7.56 0.38 -18.35
C GLN A 47 7.57 1.41 -17.21
N ILE A 48 8.07 1.02 -16.03
CA ILE A 48 8.25 1.89 -14.88
C ILE A 48 9.26 2.99 -15.21
N LEU A 49 10.39 2.62 -15.79
CA LEU A 49 11.46 3.54 -16.20
C LEU A 49 10.99 4.55 -17.26
N LYS A 50 10.22 4.09 -18.25
CA LYS A 50 9.67 4.93 -19.30
C LYS A 50 8.81 6.06 -18.73
N LYS A 51 8.01 5.77 -17.70
CA LYS A 51 7.13 6.76 -17.07
C LYS A 51 7.89 7.90 -16.39
N VAL A 52 9.06 7.61 -15.81
CA VAL A 52 9.91 8.61 -15.13
C VAL A 52 11.04 9.15 -16.00
N SER A 53 11.14 8.71 -17.27
CA SER A 53 12.18 9.10 -18.21
C SER A 53 13.59 8.77 -17.72
N VAL A 54 13.77 7.63 -17.04
CA VAL A 54 15.05 7.13 -16.53
C VAL A 54 15.57 6.03 -17.46
N PRO A 55 16.83 6.13 -17.95
CA PRO A 55 17.43 5.08 -18.75
C PRO A 55 17.60 3.78 -17.97
N LYS A 56 17.44 2.61 -18.64
CA LYS A 56 17.55 1.30 -17.99
C LYS A 56 18.88 1.10 -17.25
N GLY A 57 20.00 1.53 -17.82
CA GLY A 57 21.31 1.45 -17.17
C GLY A 57 21.40 2.25 -15.87
N SER A 58 20.60 3.32 -15.72
CA SER A 58 20.57 4.12 -14.50
C SER A 58 19.77 3.48 -13.37
N PHE A 59 18.86 2.56 -13.65
CA PHE A 59 18.07 1.87 -12.63
C PHE A 59 18.95 1.13 -11.62
N TYR A 60 19.96 0.42 -12.12
CA TYR A 60 20.86 -0.37 -11.28
C TYR A 60 21.81 0.45 -10.40
N HIS A 61 21.86 1.78 -10.59
CA HIS A 61 22.49 2.68 -9.63
C HIS A 61 21.64 2.94 -8.38
N TYR A 62 20.30 2.74 -8.48
CA TYR A 62 19.37 2.98 -7.39
C TYR A 62 18.95 1.69 -6.68
N PHE A 63 18.82 0.59 -7.41
CA PHE A 63 18.35 -0.70 -6.91
C PHE A 63 19.19 -1.84 -7.47
N ALA A 64 19.71 -2.70 -6.59
CA ALA A 64 20.55 -3.83 -6.98
C ALA A 64 19.82 -4.85 -7.86
N SER A 65 18.49 -4.95 -7.72
CA SER A 65 17.65 -5.90 -8.46
C SER A 65 16.20 -5.42 -8.54
N LYS A 66 15.37 -6.10 -9.36
CA LYS A 66 13.91 -5.91 -9.35
C LYS A 66 13.31 -6.26 -7.97
N GLU A 67 13.88 -7.26 -7.29
CA GLU A 67 13.48 -7.64 -5.94
C GLU A 67 13.74 -6.50 -4.94
N ALA A 68 14.96 -5.94 -4.90
CA ALA A 68 15.30 -4.80 -4.04
C ALA A 68 14.43 -3.57 -4.34
N PHE A 69 14.05 -3.36 -5.59
CA PHE A 69 13.09 -2.33 -5.97
C PHE A 69 11.68 -2.64 -5.44
N GLY A 70 11.24 -3.89 -5.55
CA GLY A 70 9.94 -4.33 -5.02
C GLY A 70 9.82 -4.11 -3.51
N ILE A 71 10.87 -4.42 -2.74
CA ILE A 71 10.96 -4.14 -1.29
C ILE A 71 10.71 -2.65 -1.03
N ALA A 72 11.42 -1.76 -1.72
CA ALA A 72 11.26 -0.32 -1.54
C ALA A 72 9.85 0.18 -1.92
N VAL A 73 9.22 -0.42 -2.93
CA VAL A 73 7.85 -0.10 -3.33
C VAL A 73 6.83 -0.56 -2.28
N ILE A 74 6.99 -1.77 -1.74
CA ILE A 74 6.13 -2.29 -0.66
C ILE A 74 6.27 -1.43 0.58
N GLU A 75 7.50 -1.07 0.98
CA GLU A 75 7.78 -0.21 2.13
C GLU A 75 7.11 1.17 2.01
N GLU A 76 7.28 1.82 0.86
CA GLU A 76 6.66 3.14 0.60
C GLU A 76 5.14 3.07 0.68
N TYR A 77 4.53 2.05 0.06
CA TYR A 77 3.09 1.87 0.11
C TYR A 77 2.60 1.55 1.53
N SER A 78 3.31 0.70 2.26
CA SER A 78 2.98 0.33 3.64
C SER A 78 2.99 1.54 4.56
N HIS A 79 4.00 2.40 4.45
CA HIS A 79 4.07 3.67 5.19
C HIS A 79 2.93 4.63 4.82
N TYR A 80 2.65 4.80 3.53
CA TYR A 80 1.53 5.61 3.06
C TYR A 80 0.21 5.10 3.61
N PHE A 81 -0.04 3.80 3.51
CA PHE A 81 -1.31 3.21 3.92
C PHE A 81 -1.48 3.19 5.44
N ALA A 82 -0.40 2.96 6.20
CA ALA A 82 -0.41 3.06 7.66
C ALA A 82 -0.80 4.47 8.12
N LYS A 83 -0.27 5.53 7.48
CA LYS A 83 -0.67 6.92 7.75
C LYS A 83 -2.14 7.18 7.39
N LYS A 84 -2.62 6.57 6.31
CA LYS A 84 -4.03 6.65 5.91
C LYS A 84 -4.94 5.97 6.93
N LEU A 85 -4.55 4.81 7.46
CA LEU A 85 -5.27 4.16 8.58
C LEU A 85 -5.27 5.05 9.83
N ASP A 86 -4.15 5.64 10.20
CA ASP A 86 -4.06 6.53 11.35
C ASP A 86 -4.98 7.76 11.21
N LEU A 87 -5.03 8.35 10.02
CA LEU A 87 -5.91 9.49 9.73
C LEU A 87 -7.37 9.20 10.07
N HIS A 88 -7.84 7.98 9.79
CA HIS A 88 -9.21 7.59 10.06
C HIS A 88 -9.38 6.95 11.45
N LEU A 89 -8.61 5.90 11.76
CA LEU A 89 -8.82 5.08 12.95
C LEU A 89 -8.45 5.78 14.26
N LEU A 90 -7.55 6.77 14.21
CA LEU A 90 -7.18 7.59 15.37
C LEU A 90 -7.99 8.89 15.50
N ASN A 91 -8.89 9.18 14.58
CA ASN A 91 -9.69 10.41 14.59
C ASN A 91 -10.72 10.41 15.74
N LYS A 92 -10.37 11.08 16.84
CA LYS A 92 -11.19 11.15 18.05
C LYS A 92 -12.49 11.94 17.89
N THR A 93 -12.70 12.66 16.80
CA THR A 93 -13.96 13.39 16.56
C THR A 93 -15.11 12.44 16.15
N ASN A 94 -14.77 11.22 15.72
CA ASN A 94 -15.73 10.20 15.33
C ASN A 94 -15.74 9.03 16.32
N LYS A 95 -16.91 8.43 16.52
CA LYS A 95 -17.05 7.16 17.24
C LYS A 95 -16.26 6.04 16.53
N PRO A 96 -15.73 5.04 17.24
CA PRO A 96 -14.83 4.03 16.66
C PRO A 96 -15.38 3.33 15.42
N LEU A 97 -16.64 2.88 15.42
CA LEU A 97 -17.23 2.23 14.24
C LEU A 97 -17.35 3.18 13.04
N MET A 98 -17.63 4.47 13.29
CA MET A 98 -17.70 5.47 12.23
C MET A 98 -16.31 5.74 11.61
N ARG A 99 -15.22 5.56 12.37
CA ARG A 99 -13.85 5.66 11.83
C ARG A 99 -13.61 4.59 10.76
N ILE A 100 -14.13 3.37 10.98
CA ILE A 100 -14.04 2.27 10.01
C ILE A 100 -14.85 2.62 8.74
N VAL A 101 -16.05 3.17 8.90
CA VAL A 101 -16.88 3.62 7.77
C VAL A 101 -16.18 4.73 6.97
N ASN A 102 -15.59 5.70 7.65
CA ASN A 102 -14.86 6.80 6.99
C ASN A 102 -13.62 6.31 6.23
N PHE A 103 -12.89 5.35 6.79
CA PHE A 103 -11.80 4.68 6.08
C PHE A 103 -12.28 4.00 4.80
N ALA A 104 -13.38 3.24 4.88
CA ALA A 104 -13.96 2.58 3.72
C ALA A 104 -14.45 3.58 2.66
N THR A 105 -15.04 4.71 3.08
CA THR A 105 -15.50 5.77 2.19
C THR A 105 -14.35 6.39 1.41
N ASP A 106 -13.26 6.75 2.08
CA ASP A 106 -12.05 7.28 1.43
C ASP A 106 -11.43 6.27 0.43
N ALA A 107 -11.42 4.98 0.78
CA ALA A 107 -10.95 3.94 -0.14
C ALA A 107 -11.84 3.80 -1.39
N LYS A 108 -13.18 3.88 -1.22
CA LYS A 108 -14.14 3.87 -2.33
C LYS A 108 -13.92 5.04 -3.28
N GLU A 109 -13.74 6.24 -2.74
CA GLU A 109 -13.43 7.44 -3.54
C GLU A 109 -12.12 7.26 -4.33
N GLY A 110 -11.09 6.67 -3.69
CA GLY A 110 -9.84 6.34 -4.34
C GLY A 110 -10.01 5.38 -5.51
N MET A 111 -10.78 4.31 -5.34
CA MET A 111 -11.05 3.33 -6.41
C MET A 111 -11.83 3.96 -7.57
N ALA A 112 -12.87 4.73 -7.29
CA ALA A 112 -13.66 5.43 -8.30
C ALA A 112 -12.82 6.42 -9.11
N ARG A 113 -11.95 7.19 -8.43
CA ARG A 113 -11.02 8.16 -9.06
C ARG A 113 -10.12 7.52 -10.11
N TYR A 114 -9.71 6.27 -9.90
CA TYR A 114 -8.88 5.52 -10.85
C TYR A 114 -9.66 4.54 -11.72
N ASN A 115 -11.00 4.71 -11.85
CA ASN A 115 -11.87 3.86 -12.67
C ASN A 115 -11.68 2.36 -12.35
N PHE A 116 -11.55 2.01 -11.07
CA PHE A 116 -11.35 0.64 -10.57
C PHE A 116 -10.10 -0.09 -11.12
N LYS A 117 -9.16 0.63 -11.73
CA LYS A 117 -7.90 0.04 -12.19
C LYS A 117 -6.95 -0.24 -11.03
N ARG A 118 -6.98 0.61 -10.00
CA ARG A 118 -6.15 0.49 -8.80
C ARG A 118 -6.96 -0.01 -7.61
N GLY A 119 -6.36 -0.89 -6.82
CA GLY A 119 -6.90 -1.38 -5.55
C GLY A 119 -5.85 -1.27 -4.45
N CYS A 120 -5.76 -2.28 -3.60
CA CYS A 120 -4.70 -2.39 -2.61
C CYS A 120 -3.45 -3.03 -3.24
N LEU A 121 -2.27 -2.39 -3.09
CA LEU A 121 -1.02 -2.96 -3.59
C LEU A 121 -0.69 -4.26 -2.85
N ILE A 122 -0.83 -4.26 -1.52
CA ILE A 122 -0.51 -5.40 -0.66
C ILE A 122 -1.42 -6.58 -0.99
N GLY A 123 -2.75 -6.36 -1.10
CA GLY A 123 -3.70 -7.40 -1.50
C GLY A 123 -3.49 -7.91 -2.94
N ASN A 124 -3.04 -7.06 -3.87
CA ASN A 124 -2.64 -7.54 -5.21
C ASN A 124 -1.44 -8.49 -5.12
N LEU A 125 -0.41 -8.13 -4.34
CA LEU A 125 0.79 -8.95 -4.18
C LEU A 125 0.51 -10.23 -3.39
N GLU A 126 -0.40 -10.21 -2.42
CA GLU A 126 -0.86 -11.41 -1.72
C GLU A 126 -1.40 -12.47 -2.70
N GLN A 127 -2.16 -12.05 -3.72
CA GLN A 127 -2.66 -12.95 -4.77
C GLN A 127 -1.55 -13.54 -5.65
N GLU A 128 -0.38 -12.90 -5.70
CA GLU A 128 0.79 -13.32 -6.47
C GLU A 128 1.82 -14.09 -5.60
N VAL A 129 1.52 -14.40 -4.34
CA VAL A 129 2.52 -14.89 -3.36
C VAL A 129 3.33 -16.08 -3.85
N GLY A 130 2.75 -16.96 -4.64
CA GLY A 130 3.47 -18.12 -5.24
C GLY A 130 4.55 -17.74 -6.27
N LEU A 131 4.58 -16.49 -6.72
CA LEU A 131 5.53 -15.96 -7.71
C LEU A 131 6.49 -14.93 -7.11
N LEU A 132 6.29 -14.55 -5.83
CA LEU A 132 7.08 -13.53 -5.16
C LEU A 132 8.36 -14.10 -4.53
N PRO A 133 9.44 -13.30 -4.47
CA PRO A 133 10.56 -13.60 -3.58
C PRO A 133 10.12 -13.71 -2.12
N GLU A 134 10.81 -14.57 -1.34
CA GLU A 134 10.51 -14.77 0.08
C GLU A 134 10.61 -13.47 0.89
N SER A 135 11.54 -12.58 0.55
CA SER A 135 11.69 -11.25 1.15
C SER A 135 10.43 -10.40 1.02
N HIS A 136 9.73 -10.47 -0.11
CA HIS A 136 8.45 -9.79 -0.30
C HIS A 136 7.35 -10.41 0.56
N ARG A 137 7.24 -11.75 0.59
CA ARG A 137 6.25 -12.46 1.41
C ARG A 137 6.36 -12.06 2.87
N LEU A 138 7.57 -12.02 3.43
CA LEU A 138 7.79 -11.60 4.82
C LEU A 138 7.36 -10.15 5.05
N GLN A 139 7.70 -9.25 4.13
CA GLN A 139 7.30 -7.84 4.24
C GLN A 139 5.78 -7.63 4.14
N LEU A 140 5.07 -8.46 3.35
CA LEU A 140 3.61 -8.45 3.31
C LEU A 140 3.01 -8.88 4.65
N LEU A 141 3.56 -9.92 5.30
CA LEU A 141 3.12 -10.37 6.63
C LEU A 141 3.28 -9.26 7.66
N ASP A 142 4.47 -8.63 7.73
CA ASP A 142 4.73 -7.52 8.65
C ASP A 142 3.75 -6.35 8.41
N THR A 143 3.43 -6.06 7.16
CA THR A 143 2.49 -5.00 6.79
C THR A 143 1.07 -5.32 7.28
N PHE A 144 0.58 -6.54 7.05
CA PHE A 144 -0.75 -6.95 7.53
C PHE A 144 -0.81 -6.98 9.05
N GLU A 145 0.26 -7.39 9.73
CA GLU A 145 0.31 -7.36 11.21
C GLU A 145 0.13 -5.93 11.74
N VAL A 146 0.83 -4.95 11.19
CA VAL A 146 0.67 -3.54 11.57
C VAL A 146 -0.76 -3.06 11.32
N TRP A 147 -1.37 -3.39 10.19
CA TRP A 147 -2.73 -2.99 9.86
C TRP A 147 -3.76 -3.65 10.79
N GLN A 148 -3.56 -4.94 11.09
CA GLN A 148 -4.40 -5.69 12.03
C GLN A 148 -4.34 -5.08 13.42
N GLN A 149 -3.15 -4.72 13.92
CA GLN A 149 -2.99 -4.06 15.22
C GLN A 149 -3.76 -2.73 15.30
N LYS A 150 -3.68 -1.89 14.24
CA LYS A 150 -4.43 -0.62 14.19
C LYS A 150 -5.95 -0.84 14.22
N MET A 151 -6.46 -1.81 13.48
CA MET A 151 -7.89 -2.16 13.48
C MET A 151 -8.29 -2.73 14.84
N THR A 152 -7.50 -3.63 15.43
CA THR A 152 -7.73 -4.18 16.78
C THR A 152 -7.88 -3.07 17.82
N CYS A 153 -6.99 -2.08 17.83
CA CYS A 153 -7.09 -0.95 18.74
C CYS A 153 -8.39 -0.15 18.56
N CYS A 154 -8.83 0.06 17.31
CA CYS A 154 -10.10 0.76 17.03
C CYS A 154 -11.32 -0.04 17.53
N LEU A 155 -11.33 -1.36 17.35
CA LEU A 155 -12.39 -2.25 17.84
C LEU A 155 -12.42 -2.33 19.38
N GLN A 156 -11.24 -2.35 20.02
CA GLN A 156 -11.13 -2.30 21.49
C GLN A 156 -11.73 -0.99 22.06
N LEU A 157 -11.52 0.14 21.38
CA LEU A 157 -12.19 1.39 21.76
C LEU A 157 -13.71 1.29 21.61
N ALA A 158 -14.21 0.62 20.57
CA ALA A 158 -15.64 0.37 20.40
C ALA A 158 -16.23 -0.50 21.54
N GLN A 159 -15.46 -1.47 22.05
CA GLN A 159 -15.84 -2.25 23.24
C GLN A 159 -15.88 -1.37 24.49
N GLN A 160 -14.87 -0.54 24.71
CA GLN A 160 -14.80 0.38 25.87
C GLN A 160 -15.98 1.37 25.85
N GLU A 161 -16.40 1.82 24.67
CA GLU A 161 -17.59 2.68 24.50
C GLU A 161 -18.91 1.89 24.50
N ASN A 162 -18.89 0.58 24.73
CA ASN A 162 -20.06 -0.32 24.72
C ASN A 162 -20.87 -0.32 23.41
N THR A 163 -20.23 -0.02 22.26
CA THR A 163 -20.88 -0.04 20.95
C THR A 163 -20.82 -1.42 20.27
N ILE A 164 -19.92 -2.30 20.75
CA ILE A 164 -19.87 -3.72 20.39
C ILE A 164 -19.79 -4.57 21.67
N PRO A 165 -20.19 -5.88 21.61
CA PRO A 165 -20.12 -6.78 22.77
C PRO A 165 -18.70 -6.96 23.31
N ALA A 166 -18.55 -6.94 24.65
CA ALA A 166 -17.28 -7.17 25.30
C ALA A 166 -16.74 -8.62 25.13
N SER A 167 -17.62 -9.55 24.71
CA SER A 167 -17.26 -10.96 24.48
C SER A 167 -16.56 -11.19 23.13
N LEU A 168 -16.55 -10.22 22.23
CA LEU A 168 -15.93 -10.38 20.91
C LEU A 168 -14.40 -10.29 21.01
N ASP A 169 -13.70 -11.18 20.31
CA ASP A 169 -12.25 -11.11 20.16
C ASP A 169 -11.91 -10.07 19.07
N CYS A 170 -11.43 -8.89 19.51
CA CYS A 170 -11.06 -7.80 18.61
C CYS A 170 -9.90 -8.15 17.68
N THR A 171 -8.99 -9.04 18.10
CA THR A 171 -7.86 -9.46 17.25
C THR A 171 -8.35 -10.36 16.12
N ALA A 172 -9.20 -11.34 16.45
CA ALA A 172 -9.82 -12.20 15.44
C ALA A 172 -10.70 -11.39 14.48
N LEU A 173 -11.48 -10.42 15.00
CA LEU A 173 -12.30 -9.53 14.18
C LEU A 173 -11.45 -8.65 13.24
N ALA A 174 -10.32 -8.14 13.70
CA ALA A 174 -9.43 -7.35 12.86
C ALA A 174 -8.82 -8.21 11.75
N SER A 175 -8.42 -9.45 12.04
CA SER A 175 -7.96 -10.41 11.04
C SER A 175 -9.06 -10.72 10.01
N PHE A 176 -10.27 -11.01 10.47
CA PHE A 176 -11.43 -11.25 9.61
C PHE A 176 -11.76 -10.03 8.73
N PHE A 177 -11.67 -8.82 9.31
CA PHE A 177 -11.86 -7.58 8.55
C PHE A 177 -10.91 -7.51 7.36
N TRP A 178 -9.60 -7.73 7.55
CA TRP A 178 -8.63 -7.62 6.47
C TRP A 178 -8.81 -8.70 5.40
N MET A 179 -9.15 -9.94 5.77
CA MET A 179 -9.48 -10.99 4.80
C MET A 179 -10.67 -10.59 3.90
N GLY A 180 -11.75 -10.11 4.52
CA GLY A 180 -12.95 -9.67 3.78
C GLY A 180 -12.74 -8.37 3.01
N TRP A 181 -11.94 -7.44 3.57
CA TRP A 181 -11.58 -6.18 2.93
C TRP A 181 -10.86 -6.40 1.61
N GLU A 182 -9.76 -7.17 1.61
CA GLU A 182 -8.99 -7.43 0.37
C GLU A 182 -9.84 -8.18 -0.66
N GLY A 183 -10.67 -9.13 -0.24
CA GLY A 183 -11.63 -9.80 -1.11
C GLY A 183 -12.65 -8.82 -1.74
N SER A 184 -13.15 -7.86 -0.95
CA SER A 184 -14.10 -6.85 -1.42
C SER A 184 -13.45 -5.87 -2.41
N ILE A 185 -12.21 -5.44 -2.18
CA ILE A 185 -11.42 -4.61 -3.08
C ILE A 185 -11.18 -5.33 -4.42
N ALA A 186 -10.73 -6.58 -4.38
CA ALA A 186 -10.50 -7.39 -5.57
C ALA A 186 -11.80 -7.57 -6.38
N LYS A 187 -12.92 -7.85 -5.70
CA LYS A 187 -14.22 -8.00 -6.34
C LYS A 187 -14.72 -6.69 -6.95
N SER A 188 -14.50 -5.55 -6.29
CA SER A 188 -14.87 -4.23 -6.81
C SER A 188 -14.07 -3.86 -8.07
N LYS A 189 -12.78 -4.23 -8.15
CA LYS A 189 -12.00 -4.11 -9.40
C LYS A 189 -12.61 -4.95 -10.53
N LEU A 190 -13.01 -6.18 -10.23
CA LEU A 190 -13.58 -7.11 -11.21
C LEU A 190 -14.92 -6.61 -11.75
N THR A 191 -15.81 -6.17 -10.86
CA THR A 191 -17.18 -5.74 -11.21
C THR A 191 -17.26 -4.27 -11.64
N LYS A 192 -16.18 -3.50 -11.45
CA LYS A 192 -16.08 -2.06 -11.72
C LYS A 192 -17.19 -1.24 -11.02
N ASN A 193 -17.53 -1.63 -9.78
CA ASN A 193 -18.48 -0.90 -8.95
C ASN A 193 -18.12 -1.06 -7.45
N LEU A 194 -18.77 -0.29 -6.58
CA LEU A 194 -18.46 -0.23 -5.15
C LEU A 194 -19.29 -1.20 -4.29
N THR A 195 -20.31 -1.83 -4.87
CA THR A 195 -21.24 -2.73 -4.15
C THR A 195 -20.51 -3.79 -3.30
N PRO A 196 -19.42 -4.46 -3.76
CA PRO A 196 -18.74 -5.44 -2.92
C PRO A 196 -18.16 -4.86 -1.62
N ILE A 197 -17.62 -3.63 -1.67
CA ILE A 197 -17.12 -2.95 -0.47
C ILE A 197 -18.27 -2.54 0.44
N ASP A 198 -19.34 -1.99 -0.12
CA ASP A 198 -20.52 -1.59 0.64
C ASP A 198 -21.11 -2.82 1.36
N THR A 199 -21.34 -3.92 0.65
CA THR A 199 -21.82 -5.17 1.22
C THR A 199 -20.92 -5.68 2.34
N PHE A 200 -19.61 -5.68 2.13
CA PHE A 200 -18.66 -6.14 3.15
C PHE A 200 -18.75 -5.29 4.42
N ILE A 201 -18.71 -3.97 4.31
CA ILE A 201 -18.77 -3.06 5.45
C ILE A 201 -20.10 -3.19 6.19
N ASP A 202 -21.21 -3.21 5.46
CA ASP A 202 -22.55 -3.32 6.06
C ASP A 202 -22.71 -4.63 6.85
N VAL A 203 -22.30 -5.76 6.25
CA VAL A 203 -22.36 -7.08 6.92
C VAL A 203 -21.39 -7.14 8.10
N PHE A 204 -20.15 -6.64 7.95
CA PHE A 204 -19.19 -6.61 9.05
C PHE A 204 -19.72 -5.83 10.25
N LEU A 205 -20.28 -4.63 10.02
CA LEU A 205 -20.84 -3.81 11.10
C LEU A 205 -22.07 -4.46 11.74
N GLN A 206 -22.94 -5.11 10.95
CA GLN A 206 -24.09 -5.85 11.48
C GLN A 206 -23.67 -7.04 12.37
N LEU A 207 -22.61 -7.75 12.01
CA LEU A 207 -22.10 -8.88 12.80
C LEU A 207 -21.53 -8.47 14.15
N ILE A 208 -21.00 -7.25 14.28
CA ILE A 208 -20.35 -6.80 15.51
C ILE A 208 -21.17 -5.80 16.32
N ALA A 209 -22.24 -5.23 15.74
CA ALA A 209 -23.11 -4.29 16.46
C ALA A 209 -23.86 -4.97 17.62
N LYS A 210 -24.13 -4.19 18.69
CA LYS A 210 -25.05 -4.60 19.76
C LYS A 210 -26.50 -4.48 19.30
#